data_15c428bf3ba79998f04946ea8f33b9a9
#
_entry.id   15c428bf3ba79998f04946ea8f33b9a9
#
_cell.length_a   1.000
_cell.length_b   1.000
_cell.length_c   1.000
_cell.angle_alpha   90.00
_cell.angle_beta   90.00
_cell.angle_gamma   90.00
#
_symmetry.space_group_name_H-M   'P 1'
#
loop_
_entity.id
_entity.type
_entity.pdbx_description
1 polymer ?
#
loop_
_entity_poly.entity_id
_entity_poly.type
_entity_poly.pdbx_seq_one_letter_code
_entity_poly.pdbx_strand_id
1 'polypeptide(L)'
;MTESAGSAVVAGIRDLLPVLRERAQETEDARDVPAESVKAIEETGFFRLLQPTRFGGLEAEPLTFLSAVRLIASACGSTGWVASVLGVHAWQLALFPPTAQEEVWAGDAAVRASSSYAPTGRAEAVAGGHRLTGRWSFSSGCNRATWVLLGAIAAEGEGRPVDFRTFLLPASDYVIDDVWDTVGLRGTGSNDIVVDGAFVPEHRSLSFADVFRCRCPGHEVNTEPLYRLPYGSLFSYSITTPIIGMATGAYDAHVAYQRERVRAAYIGQKAAEDPHGQVRIAEAAGELDLAWLAVERNMTELMELARAGEKIRIPLRLRVRRDQVRGTGQAIRAVDLLFENSGGRALKTGTPIQRFWRDAHAGRVHAINDPERALSAFGRGEFGLEVPPDAML
;
A
#
# COMPACT_ATOMS: atom_id res chain seq x y z
N MET A 1 -24.81 -7.63 -5.85
CA MET A 1 -24.02 -8.89 -5.71
C MET A 1 -22.56 -8.62 -5.30
N THR A 2 -21.91 -7.63 -5.85
CA THR A 2 -20.49 -7.24 -5.53
C THR A 2 -20.28 -6.78 -4.08
N GLU A 3 -21.20 -6.01 -3.51
CA GLU A 3 -21.13 -5.54 -2.11
C GLU A 3 -21.20 -6.69 -1.10
N SER A 4 -22.04 -7.70 -1.37
CA SER A 4 -22.15 -8.92 -0.57
C SER A 4 -20.84 -9.76 -0.63
N ALA A 5 -20.22 -9.87 -1.82
CA ALA A 5 -18.97 -10.62 -1.98
C ALA A 5 -17.80 -9.91 -1.27
N GLY A 6 -17.69 -8.59 -1.41
CA GLY A 6 -16.68 -7.81 -0.71
C GLY A 6 -16.80 -7.89 0.82
N SER A 7 -18.01 -7.85 1.35
CA SER A 7 -18.29 -8.02 2.79
C SER A 7 -17.88 -9.42 3.29
N ALA A 8 -18.09 -10.47 2.49
CA ALA A 8 -17.66 -11.83 2.82
C ALA A 8 -16.11 -11.93 2.89
N VAL A 9 -15.39 -11.27 1.97
CA VAL A 9 -13.92 -11.19 2.02
C VAL A 9 -13.45 -10.53 3.32
N VAL A 10 -14.03 -9.38 3.69
CA VAL A 10 -13.67 -8.68 4.94
C VAL A 10 -13.95 -9.55 6.17
N ALA A 11 -15.06 -10.31 6.18
CA ALA A 11 -15.36 -11.25 7.25
C ALA A 11 -14.32 -12.38 7.31
N GLY A 12 -13.97 -13.01 6.17
CA GLY A 12 -12.93 -14.04 6.10
C GLY A 12 -11.55 -13.52 6.56
N ILE A 13 -11.19 -12.28 6.21
CA ILE A 13 -9.97 -11.64 6.74
C ILE A 13 -10.05 -11.48 8.27
N ARG A 14 -11.20 -11.09 8.81
CA ARG A 14 -11.37 -10.94 10.27
C ARG A 14 -11.15 -12.26 11.01
N ASP A 15 -11.61 -13.36 10.44
CA ASP A 15 -11.42 -14.69 11.01
C ASP A 15 -9.94 -15.17 10.97
N LEU A 16 -9.14 -14.64 10.05
CA LEU A 16 -7.70 -14.93 9.95
C LEU A 16 -6.82 -14.14 10.93
N LEU A 17 -7.32 -13.05 11.54
CA LEU A 17 -6.48 -12.17 12.36
C LEU A 17 -5.73 -12.87 13.52
N PRO A 18 -6.33 -13.85 14.24
CA PRO A 18 -5.60 -14.59 15.27
C PRO A 18 -4.36 -15.30 14.73
N VAL A 19 -4.50 -16.03 13.62
CA VAL A 19 -3.41 -16.77 12.98
C VAL A 19 -2.31 -15.83 12.46
N LEU A 20 -2.68 -14.69 11.88
CA LEU A 20 -1.72 -13.68 11.41
C LEU A 20 -0.94 -13.04 12.57
N ARG A 21 -1.57 -12.85 13.74
CA ARG A 21 -0.88 -12.38 14.96
C ARG A 21 0.13 -13.40 15.47
N GLU A 22 -0.24 -14.67 15.52
CA GLU A 22 0.65 -15.75 15.95
C GLU A 22 1.89 -15.85 15.07
N ARG A 23 1.73 -15.70 13.74
CA ARG A 23 2.82 -15.75 12.76
C ARG A 23 3.62 -14.46 12.63
N ALA A 24 3.28 -13.39 13.35
CA ALA A 24 3.95 -12.10 13.18
C ALA A 24 5.44 -12.13 13.56
N GLN A 25 5.85 -12.94 14.55
CA GLN A 25 7.27 -13.10 14.89
C GLN A 25 8.00 -13.92 13.83
N GLU A 26 7.44 -15.01 13.36
CA GLU A 26 7.98 -15.82 12.26
C GLU A 26 8.17 -14.99 11.00
N THR A 27 7.18 -14.15 10.66
CA THR A 27 7.25 -13.20 9.53
C THR A 27 8.43 -12.23 9.65
N GLU A 28 8.66 -11.71 10.86
CA GLU A 28 9.80 -10.82 11.12
C GLU A 28 11.14 -11.57 11.00
N ASP A 29 11.25 -12.75 11.60
CA ASP A 29 12.49 -13.54 11.66
C ASP A 29 12.87 -14.07 10.28
N ALA A 30 11.89 -14.52 9.50
CA ALA A 30 12.10 -14.97 8.12
C ALA A 30 12.42 -13.84 7.13
N ARG A 31 12.21 -12.59 7.50
CA ARG A 31 12.30 -11.42 6.61
C ARG A 31 11.39 -11.52 5.37
N ASP A 32 10.33 -12.32 5.46
CA ASP A 32 9.37 -12.58 4.38
C ASP A 32 8.02 -13.02 4.97
N VAL A 33 6.93 -12.74 4.28
CA VAL A 33 5.61 -13.24 4.68
C VAL A 33 5.52 -14.74 4.38
N PRO A 34 5.21 -15.61 5.35
CA PRO A 34 5.05 -17.04 5.10
C PRO A 34 4.06 -17.32 3.95
N ALA A 35 4.40 -18.30 3.10
CA ALA A 35 3.55 -18.68 1.96
C ALA A 35 2.13 -19.07 2.40
N GLU A 36 2.02 -19.73 3.54
CA GLU A 36 0.75 -20.15 4.15
C GLU A 36 -0.12 -18.95 4.56
N SER A 37 0.51 -17.84 4.99
CA SER A 37 -0.23 -16.61 5.31
C SER A 37 -0.77 -15.94 4.06
N VAL A 38 0.04 -15.88 3.00
CA VAL A 38 -0.40 -15.35 1.70
C VAL A 38 -1.51 -16.21 1.11
N LYS A 39 -1.38 -17.54 1.17
CA LYS A 39 -2.40 -18.50 0.70
C LYS A 39 -3.71 -18.33 1.48
N ALA A 40 -3.65 -18.25 2.82
CA ALA A 40 -4.85 -18.06 3.63
C ALA A 40 -5.58 -16.73 3.28
N ILE A 41 -4.84 -15.65 3.04
CA ILE A 41 -5.40 -14.38 2.58
C ILE A 41 -6.02 -14.53 1.18
N GLU A 42 -5.36 -15.24 0.27
CA GLU A 42 -5.85 -15.51 -1.09
C GLU A 42 -7.17 -16.29 -1.09
N GLU A 43 -7.28 -17.31 -0.24
CA GLU A 43 -8.48 -18.15 -0.09
C GLU A 43 -9.73 -17.34 0.35
N THR A 44 -9.55 -16.20 1.03
CA THR A 44 -10.66 -15.27 1.31
C THR A 44 -11.16 -14.52 0.06
N GLY A 45 -10.41 -14.51 -1.03
CA GLY A 45 -10.67 -13.70 -2.20
C GLY A 45 -10.08 -12.28 -2.16
N PHE A 46 -9.25 -11.95 -1.15
CA PHE A 46 -8.70 -10.61 -0.94
C PHE A 46 -7.98 -10.04 -2.18
N PHE A 47 -7.11 -10.81 -2.82
CA PHE A 47 -6.35 -10.34 -3.98
C PHE A 47 -7.21 -10.12 -5.23
N ARG A 48 -8.45 -10.61 -5.23
CA ARG A 48 -9.43 -10.41 -6.31
C ARG A 48 -10.33 -9.19 -6.10
N LEU A 49 -10.24 -8.50 -4.96
CA LEU A 49 -11.12 -7.36 -4.65
C LEU A 49 -11.10 -6.29 -5.74
N LEU A 50 -9.92 -5.89 -6.20
CA LEU A 50 -9.75 -4.81 -7.18
C LEU A 50 -9.49 -5.30 -8.62
N GLN A 51 -9.52 -6.61 -8.85
CA GLN A 51 -9.28 -7.25 -10.14
C GLN A 51 -10.55 -7.20 -11.00
N PRO A 52 -10.40 -7.07 -12.37
CA PRO A 52 -11.54 -7.11 -13.28
C PRO A 52 -12.32 -8.41 -13.23
N THR A 53 -13.66 -8.30 -13.29
CA THR A 53 -14.58 -9.46 -13.26
C THR A 53 -14.35 -10.41 -14.43
N ARG A 54 -13.90 -9.92 -15.59
CA ARG A 54 -13.54 -10.75 -16.75
C ARG A 54 -12.40 -11.73 -16.46
N PHE A 55 -11.63 -11.52 -15.41
CA PHE A 55 -10.58 -12.43 -14.91
C PHE A 55 -10.92 -13.03 -13.54
N GLY A 56 -12.21 -13.09 -13.18
CA GLY A 56 -12.66 -13.66 -11.91
C GLY A 56 -12.50 -12.73 -10.70
N GLY A 57 -12.22 -11.45 -10.92
CA GLY A 57 -12.16 -10.42 -9.89
C GLY A 57 -13.54 -9.99 -9.38
N LEU A 58 -13.55 -9.13 -8.38
CA LEU A 58 -14.76 -8.66 -7.71
C LEU A 58 -15.13 -7.21 -8.06
N GLU A 59 -14.18 -6.42 -8.57
CA GLU A 59 -14.37 -4.98 -8.84
C GLU A 59 -15.04 -4.26 -7.66
N ALA A 60 -14.55 -4.61 -6.46
CA ALA A 60 -15.14 -4.12 -5.21
C ALA A 60 -14.78 -2.65 -4.97
N GLU A 61 -15.54 -2.02 -4.08
CA GLU A 61 -15.25 -0.66 -3.63
C GLU A 61 -13.83 -0.56 -3.05
N PRO A 62 -13.06 0.50 -3.37
CA PRO A 62 -11.73 0.72 -2.79
C PRO A 62 -11.73 0.72 -1.27
N LEU A 63 -12.80 1.24 -0.64
CA LEU A 63 -12.93 1.25 0.81
C LEU A 63 -13.02 -0.16 1.40
N THR A 64 -13.61 -1.12 0.70
CA THR A 64 -13.65 -2.54 1.10
C THR A 64 -12.24 -3.12 1.13
N PHE A 65 -11.44 -2.86 0.09
CA PHE A 65 -10.03 -3.26 0.01
C PHE A 65 -9.20 -2.62 1.15
N LEU A 66 -9.30 -1.31 1.33
CA LEU A 66 -8.55 -0.58 2.36
C LEU A 66 -8.96 -1.03 3.77
N SER A 67 -10.24 -1.33 4.01
CA SER A 67 -10.72 -1.89 5.28
C SER A 67 -10.10 -3.25 5.59
N ALA A 68 -10.02 -4.15 4.59
CA ALA A 68 -9.36 -5.44 4.74
C ALA A 68 -7.84 -5.28 5.00
N VAL A 69 -7.17 -4.36 4.28
CA VAL A 69 -5.75 -4.03 4.52
C VAL A 69 -5.52 -3.55 5.96
N ARG A 70 -6.34 -2.61 6.45
CA ARG A 70 -6.26 -2.11 7.83
C ARG A 70 -6.36 -3.25 8.84
N LEU A 71 -7.29 -4.18 8.64
CA LEU A 71 -7.46 -5.36 9.49
C LEU A 71 -6.21 -6.26 9.48
N ILE A 72 -5.71 -6.66 8.31
CA ILE A 72 -4.51 -7.49 8.18
C ILE A 72 -3.33 -6.82 8.89
N ALA A 73 -3.10 -5.53 8.64
CA ALA A 73 -2.00 -4.78 9.22
C ALA A 73 -2.13 -4.61 10.76
N SER A 74 -3.34 -4.64 11.31
CA SER A 74 -3.56 -4.63 12.76
C SER A 74 -3.17 -5.95 13.45
N ALA A 75 -3.05 -7.03 12.68
CA ALA A 75 -2.56 -8.31 13.16
C ALA A 75 -1.03 -8.46 12.96
N CYS A 76 -0.52 -8.12 11.77
CA CYS A 76 0.90 -8.14 11.42
C CYS A 76 1.21 -7.02 10.41
N GLY A 77 2.06 -6.07 10.79
CA GLY A 77 2.40 -4.90 9.97
C GLY A 77 2.99 -5.29 8.61
N SER A 78 3.98 -6.17 8.60
CA SER A 78 4.62 -6.64 7.36
C SER A 78 3.66 -7.39 6.45
N THR A 79 2.81 -8.28 7.00
CA THR A 79 1.79 -8.98 6.21
C THR A 79 0.77 -8.02 5.61
N GLY A 80 0.30 -7.03 6.39
CA GLY A 80 -0.63 -6.01 5.90
C GLY A 80 -0.02 -5.12 4.81
N TRP A 81 1.25 -4.78 4.93
CA TRP A 81 1.97 -4.03 3.91
C TRP A 81 2.06 -4.82 2.60
N VAL A 82 2.53 -6.08 2.66
CA VAL A 82 2.63 -6.95 1.47
C VAL A 82 1.27 -7.19 0.84
N ALA A 83 0.24 -7.51 1.63
CA ALA A 83 -1.12 -7.70 1.13
C ALA A 83 -1.63 -6.45 0.42
N SER A 84 -1.39 -5.26 0.99
CA SER A 84 -1.79 -4.00 0.37
C SER A 84 -1.13 -3.74 -0.97
N VAL A 85 0.19 -3.90 -1.04
CA VAL A 85 0.96 -3.65 -2.26
C VAL A 85 0.58 -4.66 -3.35
N LEU A 86 0.59 -5.96 -3.04
CA LEU A 86 0.22 -6.98 -4.03
C LEU A 86 -1.26 -6.86 -4.48
N GLY A 87 -2.15 -6.47 -3.56
CA GLY A 87 -3.58 -6.34 -3.85
C GLY A 87 -3.92 -5.13 -4.73
N VAL A 88 -3.28 -3.96 -4.49
CA VAL A 88 -3.56 -2.75 -5.29
C VAL A 88 -3.05 -2.88 -6.72
N HIS A 89 -2.05 -3.72 -6.97
CA HIS A 89 -1.53 -3.92 -8.32
C HIS A 89 -2.53 -4.61 -9.26
N ALA A 90 -3.52 -5.36 -8.74
CA ALA A 90 -4.60 -5.86 -9.57
C ALA A 90 -5.41 -4.72 -10.23
N TRP A 91 -5.67 -3.63 -9.49
CA TRP A 91 -6.25 -2.42 -10.05
C TRP A 91 -5.34 -1.74 -11.06
N GLN A 92 -4.05 -1.63 -10.77
CA GLN A 92 -3.10 -0.98 -11.68
C GLN A 92 -2.89 -1.78 -12.96
N LEU A 93 -2.82 -3.10 -12.91
CA LEU A 93 -2.74 -3.98 -14.08
C LEU A 93 -3.94 -3.82 -15.00
N ALA A 94 -5.13 -3.56 -14.45
CA ALA A 94 -6.33 -3.26 -15.21
C ALA A 94 -6.25 -1.96 -16.04
N LEU A 95 -5.27 -1.09 -15.77
CA LEU A 95 -5.01 0.12 -16.55
C LEU A 95 -4.11 -0.12 -17.76
N PHE A 96 -3.40 -1.26 -17.82
CA PHE A 96 -2.56 -1.64 -18.96
C PHE A 96 -3.40 -2.03 -20.19
N PRO A 97 -2.78 -2.08 -21.37
CA PRO A 97 -3.43 -2.60 -22.57
C PRO A 97 -4.07 -3.97 -22.34
N PRO A 98 -5.22 -4.29 -22.98
CA PRO A 98 -5.91 -5.57 -22.81
C PRO A 98 -5.01 -6.79 -23.01
N THR A 99 -4.12 -6.76 -24.01
CA THR A 99 -3.15 -7.84 -24.27
C THR A 99 -2.25 -8.13 -23.08
N ALA A 100 -1.75 -7.09 -22.39
CA ALA A 100 -0.93 -7.29 -21.19
C ALA A 100 -1.72 -7.94 -20.05
N GLN A 101 -2.98 -7.56 -19.89
CA GLN A 101 -3.86 -8.14 -18.87
C GLN A 101 -4.14 -9.63 -19.15
N GLU A 102 -4.33 -9.99 -20.42
CA GLU A 102 -4.51 -11.38 -20.86
C GLU A 102 -3.27 -12.23 -20.60
N GLU A 103 -2.07 -11.71 -20.90
CA GLU A 103 -0.82 -12.40 -20.60
C GLU A 103 -0.62 -12.67 -19.10
N VAL A 104 -1.07 -11.74 -18.23
CA VAL A 104 -0.97 -11.91 -16.79
C VAL A 104 -2.01 -12.90 -16.25
N TRP A 105 -3.27 -12.81 -16.65
CA TRP A 105 -4.38 -13.45 -15.96
C TRP A 105 -5.09 -14.56 -16.72
N ALA A 106 -4.92 -14.70 -18.06
CA ALA A 106 -5.66 -15.71 -18.81
C ALA A 106 -5.31 -17.15 -18.43
N GLY A 107 -4.06 -17.39 -18.01
CA GLY A 107 -3.60 -18.73 -17.56
C GLY A 107 -3.81 -18.99 -16.08
N ASP A 108 -3.74 -17.94 -15.26
CA ASP A 108 -3.90 -18.01 -13.80
C ASP A 108 -4.41 -16.69 -13.25
N ALA A 109 -5.66 -16.65 -12.84
CA ALA A 109 -6.31 -15.49 -12.27
C ALA A 109 -5.74 -15.07 -10.90
N ALA A 110 -4.96 -15.92 -10.24
CA ALA A 110 -4.35 -15.66 -8.94
C ALA A 110 -2.97 -14.99 -9.02
N VAL A 111 -2.50 -14.67 -10.23
CA VAL A 111 -1.21 -13.99 -10.46
C VAL A 111 -1.17 -12.65 -9.73
N ARG A 112 -0.04 -12.42 -9.06
CA ARG A 112 0.25 -11.18 -8.31
C ARG A 112 1.50 -10.51 -8.89
N ALA A 113 1.53 -9.19 -8.83
CA ALA A 113 2.69 -8.39 -9.19
C ALA A 113 3.22 -7.63 -7.97
N SER A 114 4.54 -7.57 -7.81
CA SER A 114 5.23 -6.62 -6.94
C SER A 114 5.61 -5.35 -7.71
N SER A 115 6.21 -4.36 -7.07
CA SER A 115 6.62 -3.15 -7.78
C SER A 115 7.81 -2.42 -7.16
N SER A 116 8.50 -1.66 -8.00
CA SER A 116 9.35 -0.55 -7.59
C SER A 116 9.35 0.52 -8.69
N TYR A 117 8.88 1.72 -8.35
CA TYR A 117 8.66 2.79 -9.35
C TYR A 117 9.79 3.81 -9.41
N ALA A 118 10.84 3.69 -8.58
CA ALA A 118 11.98 4.58 -8.68
C ALA A 118 12.59 4.49 -10.09
N PRO A 119 12.85 5.61 -10.78
CA PRO A 119 13.37 5.60 -12.16
C PRO A 119 14.88 5.32 -12.19
N THR A 120 15.30 4.24 -11.53
CA THR A 120 16.70 3.84 -11.41
C THR A 120 17.18 3.00 -12.59
N GLY A 121 16.25 2.46 -13.37
CA GLY A 121 16.56 1.70 -14.58
C GLY A 121 16.59 2.54 -15.84
N ARG A 122 17.17 1.97 -16.90
CA ARG A 122 17.22 2.51 -18.25
C ARG A 122 16.37 1.67 -19.18
N ALA A 123 15.44 2.32 -19.87
CA ALA A 123 14.62 1.72 -20.92
C ALA A 123 15.08 2.29 -22.27
N GLU A 124 15.67 1.45 -23.12
CA GLU A 124 16.10 1.81 -24.46
C GLU A 124 15.05 1.37 -25.47
N ALA A 125 14.56 2.30 -26.28
CA ALA A 125 13.60 2.01 -27.33
C ALA A 125 14.21 1.09 -28.41
N VAL A 126 13.54 -0.01 -28.70
CA VAL A 126 13.91 -0.97 -29.74
C VAL A 126 12.68 -1.34 -30.58
N ALA A 127 12.87 -2.04 -31.67
CA ALA A 127 11.75 -2.46 -32.51
C ALA A 127 10.72 -3.27 -31.70
N GLY A 128 9.48 -2.80 -31.62
CA GLY A 128 8.35 -3.47 -30.96
C GLY A 128 8.27 -3.31 -29.43
N GLY A 129 9.16 -2.51 -28.81
CA GLY A 129 9.13 -2.29 -27.37
C GLY A 129 10.41 -1.65 -26.82
N HIS A 130 10.83 -2.10 -25.66
CA HIS A 130 11.98 -1.55 -24.95
C HIS A 130 12.93 -2.64 -24.46
N ARG A 131 14.21 -2.32 -24.37
CA ARG A 131 15.23 -3.11 -23.65
C ARG A 131 15.44 -2.47 -22.28
N LEU A 132 15.11 -3.21 -21.23
CA LEU A 132 15.17 -2.72 -19.85
C LEU A 132 16.38 -3.28 -19.13
N THR A 133 17.15 -2.41 -18.46
CA THR A 133 18.30 -2.78 -17.62
C THR A 133 18.32 -1.91 -16.38
N GLY A 134 18.57 -2.49 -15.22
CA GLY A 134 18.72 -1.74 -13.98
C GLY A 134 18.60 -2.57 -12.71
N ARG A 135 18.64 -1.87 -11.59
CA ARG A 135 18.39 -2.39 -10.24
C ARG A 135 17.38 -1.48 -9.55
N TRP A 136 16.35 -2.09 -9.02
CA TRP A 136 15.27 -1.41 -8.30
C TRP A 136 15.13 -1.96 -6.91
N SER A 137 15.31 -1.12 -5.91
CA SER A 137 15.15 -1.48 -4.50
C SER A 137 13.69 -1.35 -4.05
N PHE A 138 13.38 -1.92 -2.89
CA PHE A 138 12.09 -1.82 -2.20
C PHE A 138 10.92 -2.52 -2.88
N SER A 139 11.15 -3.64 -3.57
CA SER A 139 10.07 -4.44 -4.20
C SER A 139 9.38 -5.32 -3.16
N SER A 140 8.47 -4.73 -2.37
CA SER A 140 7.77 -5.42 -1.27
C SER A 140 6.98 -6.62 -1.77
N GLY A 141 7.16 -7.79 -1.12
CA GLY A 141 6.46 -9.02 -1.46
C GLY A 141 6.90 -9.65 -2.79
N CYS A 142 8.06 -9.30 -3.34
CA CYS A 142 8.55 -9.85 -4.60
C CYS A 142 8.70 -11.38 -4.58
N ASN A 143 9.02 -11.99 -3.44
CA ASN A 143 9.06 -13.44 -3.27
C ASN A 143 7.68 -14.11 -3.37
N ARG A 144 6.59 -13.35 -3.33
CA ARG A 144 5.19 -13.80 -3.37
C ARG A 144 4.46 -13.35 -4.63
N ALA A 145 5.21 -12.85 -5.62
CA ALA A 145 4.73 -12.37 -6.90
C ALA A 145 5.45 -13.09 -8.04
N THR A 146 4.77 -13.25 -9.17
CA THR A 146 5.34 -13.85 -10.38
C THR A 146 5.51 -12.83 -11.51
N TRP A 147 5.11 -11.60 -11.24
CA TRP A 147 5.31 -10.44 -12.11
C TRP A 147 5.82 -9.25 -11.29
N VAL A 148 6.45 -8.29 -11.98
CA VAL A 148 6.90 -7.05 -11.36
C VAL A 148 6.57 -5.84 -12.23
N LEU A 149 6.23 -4.72 -11.59
CA LEU A 149 6.02 -3.40 -12.17
C LEU A 149 7.24 -2.52 -11.84
N LEU A 150 8.00 -2.12 -12.84
CA LEU A 150 9.24 -1.34 -12.67
C LEU A 150 9.14 0.03 -13.34
N GLY A 151 9.51 1.08 -12.62
CA GLY A 151 9.59 2.43 -13.16
C GLY A 151 10.90 2.68 -13.88
N ALA A 152 10.85 3.24 -15.09
CA ALA A 152 12.05 3.71 -15.78
C ALA A 152 11.75 4.91 -16.69
N ILE A 153 12.82 5.65 -17.01
CA ILE A 153 12.76 6.72 -18.00
C ILE A 153 13.03 6.10 -19.36
N ALA A 154 12.04 6.18 -20.26
CA ALA A 154 12.19 5.84 -21.65
C ALA A 154 12.77 7.05 -22.40
N ALA A 155 14.01 6.95 -22.85
CA ALA A 155 14.64 7.96 -23.70
C ALA A 155 14.28 7.67 -25.17
N GLU A 156 13.40 8.48 -25.74
CA GLU A 156 13.12 8.48 -27.16
C GLU A 156 13.92 9.60 -27.85
N GLY A 157 15.16 9.35 -28.27
CA GLY A 157 15.97 10.18 -29.17
C GLY A 157 16.19 11.65 -28.75
N GLU A 158 17.13 12.33 -29.40
CA GLU A 158 17.40 13.76 -29.16
C GLU A 158 16.16 14.64 -29.42
N GLY A 159 15.73 15.42 -28.40
CA GLY A 159 14.68 16.43 -28.53
C GLY A 159 13.26 15.97 -28.22
N ARG A 160 13.01 14.71 -27.83
CA ARG A 160 11.69 14.27 -27.37
C ARG A 160 11.55 14.43 -25.82
N PRO A 161 10.33 14.69 -25.33
CA PRO A 161 10.10 14.78 -23.88
C PRO A 161 10.45 13.45 -23.21
N VAL A 162 11.02 13.55 -22.04
CA VAL A 162 11.28 12.39 -21.15
C VAL A 162 9.95 11.75 -20.80
N ASP A 163 9.77 10.47 -21.18
CA ASP A 163 8.59 9.68 -20.80
C ASP A 163 8.95 8.75 -19.64
N PHE A 164 8.34 9.01 -18.48
CA PHE A 164 8.41 8.10 -17.35
C PHE A 164 7.34 7.04 -17.52
N ARG A 165 7.76 5.77 -17.57
CA ARG A 165 6.88 4.62 -17.83
C ARG A 165 7.00 3.58 -16.74
N THR A 166 5.94 2.81 -16.56
CA THR A 166 5.94 1.56 -15.79
C THR A 166 6.04 0.39 -16.76
N PHE A 167 6.97 -0.51 -16.52
CA PHE A 167 7.22 -1.71 -17.29
C PHE A 167 6.79 -2.94 -16.52
N LEU A 168 6.10 -3.88 -17.18
CA LEU A 168 5.56 -5.11 -16.63
C LEU A 168 6.39 -6.30 -17.13
N LEU A 169 7.03 -7.04 -16.20
CA LEU A 169 7.92 -8.16 -16.49
C LEU A 169 7.48 -9.42 -15.75
N PRO A 170 7.54 -10.61 -16.40
CA PRO A 170 7.39 -11.90 -15.72
C PRO A 170 8.64 -12.26 -14.94
N ALA A 171 8.52 -13.18 -13.98
CA ALA A 171 9.62 -13.62 -13.11
C ALA A 171 10.81 -14.23 -13.88
N SER A 172 10.61 -14.69 -15.12
CA SER A 172 11.69 -15.17 -16.00
C SER A 172 12.69 -14.11 -16.42
N ASP A 173 12.31 -12.82 -16.35
CA ASP A 173 13.05 -11.72 -16.95
C ASP A 173 13.81 -10.88 -15.93
N TYR A 174 13.78 -11.28 -14.66
CA TYR A 174 14.51 -10.60 -13.58
C TYR A 174 15.04 -11.56 -12.51
N VAL A 175 15.96 -11.07 -11.70
CA VAL A 175 16.48 -11.76 -10.52
C VAL A 175 16.12 -10.97 -9.26
N ILE A 176 15.74 -11.67 -8.19
CA ILE A 176 15.57 -11.08 -6.87
C ILE A 176 16.89 -11.20 -6.14
N ASP A 177 17.42 -10.07 -5.67
CA ASP A 177 18.61 -10.00 -4.83
C ASP A 177 18.18 -9.76 -3.38
N ASP A 178 18.43 -10.75 -2.49
CA ASP A 178 17.99 -10.72 -1.09
C ASP A 178 18.89 -9.77 -0.27
N VAL A 179 18.45 -8.54 -0.15
CA VAL A 179 19.17 -7.46 0.57
C VAL A 179 18.36 -6.85 1.71
N TRP A 180 17.11 -7.34 1.93
CA TRP A 180 16.19 -6.70 2.88
C TRP A 180 16.49 -7.06 4.33
N ASP A 181 17.41 -6.31 4.96
CA ASP A 181 17.70 -6.39 6.39
C ASP A 181 17.55 -5.01 7.04
N THR A 182 16.44 -4.80 7.74
CA THR A 182 15.94 -3.48 8.16
C THR A 182 15.46 -3.48 9.60
N VAL A 183 15.29 -2.28 10.20
CA VAL A 183 14.84 -2.09 11.57
C VAL A 183 13.33 -2.35 11.76
N GLY A 184 12.52 -2.15 10.73
CA GLY A 184 11.08 -2.37 10.71
C GLY A 184 10.60 -2.81 9.33
N LEU A 185 9.38 -3.32 9.24
CA LEU A 185 8.85 -3.97 8.04
C LEU A 185 9.77 -5.09 7.54
N ARG A 186 10.47 -5.76 8.46
CA ARG A 186 11.44 -6.82 8.13
C ARG A 186 10.81 -7.94 7.32
N GLY A 187 9.60 -8.33 7.69
CA GLY A 187 8.86 -9.43 7.04
C GLY A 187 8.27 -9.08 5.68
N THR A 188 8.55 -7.90 5.10
CA THR A 188 8.02 -7.56 3.78
C THR A 188 8.82 -8.12 2.62
N GLY A 189 10.07 -8.60 2.87
CA GLY A 189 10.95 -9.08 1.81
C GLY A 189 11.07 -8.07 0.68
N SER A 190 11.27 -6.78 1.02
CA SER A 190 11.31 -5.68 0.03
C SER A 190 12.67 -5.67 -0.68
N ASN A 191 13.01 -6.80 -1.26
CA ASN A 191 14.29 -7.06 -1.92
C ASN A 191 14.49 -6.24 -3.20
N ASP A 192 15.70 -6.26 -3.72
CA ASP A 192 16.03 -5.62 -4.98
C ASP A 192 15.64 -6.52 -6.17
N ILE A 193 15.15 -5.88 -7.23
CA ILE A 193 14.91 -6.50 -8.54
C ILE A 193 16.05 -6.08 -9.48
N VAL A 194 16.68 -7.06 -10.11
CA VAL A 194 17.76 -6.84 -11.08
C VAL A 194 17.33 -7.35 -12.44
N VAL A 195 17.40 -6.48 -13.44
CA VAL A 195 17.08 -6.79 -14.84
C VAL A 195 18.31 -6.51 -15.69
N ASP A 196 18.71 -7.46 -16.55
CA ASP A 196 19.85 -7.34 -17.45
C ASP A 196 19.39 -7.49 -18.92
N GLY A 197 19.03 -6.36 -19.54
CA GLY A 197 18.72 -6.29 -20.95
C GLY A 197 17.44 -7.01 -21.38
N ALA A 198 16.46 -7.17 -20.49
CA ALA A 198 15.18 -7.83 -20.82
C ALA A 198 14.41 -7.04 -21.87
N PHE A 199 13.85 -7.77 -22.85
CA PHE A 199 12.94 -7.19 -23.85
C PHE A 199 11.53 -7.08 -23.26
N VAL A 200 11.00 -5.86 -23.21
CA VAL A 200 9.63 -5.58 -22.78
C VAL A 200 8.82 -5.09 -23.98
N PRO A 201 7.83 -5.87 -24.47
CA PRO A 201 6.96 -5.44 -25.55
C PRO A 201 6.22 -4.14 -25.22
N GLU A 202 5.88 -3.32 -26.19
CA GLU A 202 5.23 -2.02 -25.99
C GLU A 202 3.94 -2.15 -25.16
N HIS A 203 3.12 -3.19 -25.40
CA HIS A 203 1.87 -3.40 -24.65
C HIS A 203 2.07 -3.73 -23.16
N ARG A 204 3.29 -4.07 -22.72
CA ARG A 204 3.66 -4.24 -21.32
C ARG A 204 4.26 -2.98 -20.70
N SER A 205 4.09 -1.83 -21.34
CA SER A 205 4.50 -0.55 -20.78
C SER A 205 3.33 0.41 -20.70
N LEU A 206 3.34 1.28 -19.67
CA LEU A 206 2.29 2.26 -19.42
C LEU A 206 2.92 3.61 -19.07
N SER A 207 2.59 4.65 -19.85
CA SER A 207 3.06 6.02 -19.61
C SER A 207 2.47 6.59 -18.32
N PHE A 208 3.30 7.15 -17.47
CA PHE A 208 2.83 7.84 -16.26
C PHE A 208 2.01 9.09 -16.60
N ALA A 209 2.29 9.74 -17.73
CA ALA A 209 1.50 10.87 -18.20
C ALA A 209 0.06 10.48 -18.49
N ASP A 210 -0.19 9.29 -19.06
CA ASP A 210 -1.55 8.79 -19.34
C ASP A 210 -2.25 8.36 -18.04
N VAL A 211 -1.52 7.68 -17.14
CA VAL A 211 -2.00 7.33 -15.80
C VAL A 211 -2.45 8.60 -15.04
N PHE A 212 -1.62 9.64 -15.06
CA PHE A 212 -1.91 10.91 -14.39
C PHE A 212 -3.14 11.63 -14.96
N ARG A 213 -3.33 11.53 -16.29
CA ARG A 213 -4.50 12.09 -16.99
C ARG A 213 -5.75 11.23 -16.86
N CYS A 214 -5.67 10.05 -16.23
CA CYS A 214 -6.72 9.02 -16.21
C CYS A 214 -7.18 8.64 -17.63
N ARG A 215 -6.23 8.42 -18.54
CA ARG A 215 -6.46 8.05 -19.95
C ARG A 215 -5.64 6.81 -20.30
N CYS A 216 -5.90 5.73 -19.57
CA CYS A 216 -5.16 4.48 -19.72
C CYS A 216 -5.77 3.57 -20.77
N PRO A 217 -4.96 2.79 -21.53
CA PRO A 217 -5.47 1.84 -22.52
C PRO A 217 -6.46 0.82 -21.96
N GLY A 218 -6.28 0.40 -20.70
CA GLY A 218 -7.17 -0.55 -20.05
C GLY A 218 -8.63 -0.07 -19.91
N HIS A 219 -8.89 1.25 -19.99
CA HIS A 219 -10.25 1.79 -19.95
C HIS A 219 -11.12 1.38 -21.13
N GLU A 220 -10.53 0.84 -22.22
CA GLU A 220 -11.28 0.30 -23.36
C GLU A 220 -12.11 -0.93 -22.97
N VAL A 221 -11.64 -1.71 -22.00
CA VAL A 221 -12.25 -2.97 -21.59
C VAL A 221 -12.72 -2.97 -20.11
N ASN A 222 -12.10 -2.15 -19.26
CA ASN A 222 -12.43 -2.02 -17.85
C ASN A 222 -13.16 -0.70 -17.63
N THR A 223 -14.48 -0.72 -17.72
CA THR A 223 -15.35 0.48 -17.73
C THR A 223 -15.90 0.84 -16.36
N GLU A 224 -15.72 -0.02 -15.35
CA GLU A 224 -16.23 0.21 -14.00
C GLU A 224 -15.65 1.49 -13.37
N PRO A 225 -16.42 2.19 -12.52
CA PRO A 225 -16.00 3.42 -11.87
C PRO A 225 -14.67 3.31 -11.12
N LEU A 226 -14.37 2.17 -10.55
CA LEU A 226 -13.12 1.84 -9.86
C LEU A 226 -11.88 2.19 -10.71
N TYR A 227 -11.90 1.88 -12.02
CA TYR A 227 -10.73 2.10 -12.90
C TYR A 227 -10.58 3.54 -13.38
N ARG A 228 -11.55 4.41 -13.08
CA ARG A 228 -11.50 5.86 -13.36
C ARG A 228 -10.86 6.67 -12.24
N LEU A 229 -10.52 6.04 -11.12
CA LEU A 229 -9.88 6.72 -10.00
C LEU A 229 -8.48 7.20 -10.36
N PRO A 230 -8.07 8.39 -9.90
CA PRO A 230 -6.71 8.86 -10.09
C PRO A 230 -5.70 7.96 -9.36
N TYR A 231 -4.59 7.66 -10.02
CA TYR A 231 -3.54 6.78 -9.48
C TYR A 231 -3.04 7.25 -8.12
N GLY A 232 -2.66 8.52 -8.01
CA GLY A 232 -2.16 9.08 -6.77
C GLY A 232 -3.17 9.07 -5.62
N SER A 233 -4.48 8.98 -5.92
CA SER A 233 -5.51 8.90 -4.89
C SER A 233 -5.62 7.50 -4.28
N LEU A 234 -5.75 6.45 -5.09
CA LEU A 234 -5.92 5.09 -4.58
C LEU A 234 -4.58 4.49 -4.11
N PHE A 235 -3.53 4.60 -4.94
CA PHE A 235 -2.22 4.03 -4.63
C PHE A 235 -1.63 4.62 -3.34
N SER A 236 -1.77 5.93 -3.11
CA SER A 236 -1.25 6.55 -1.89
C SER A 236 -1.92 6.01 -0.62
N TYR A 237 -3.23 5.75 -0.67
CA TYR A 237 -3.92 5.15 0.47
C TYR A 237 -3.59 3.67 0.67
N SER A 238 -3.20 2.93 -0.37
CA SER A 238 -2.69 1.57 -0.20
C SER A 238 -1.38 1.53 0.61
N ILE A 239 -0.63 2.63 0.64
CA ILE A 239 0.60 2.76 1.44
C ILE A 239 0.32 3.32 2.86
N THR A 240 -0.64 4.21 3.01
CA THR A 240 -0.99 4.79 4.32
C THR A 240 -1.84 3.84 5.17
N THR A 241 -2.76 3.13 4.57
CA THR A 241 -3.70 2.26 5.29
C THR A 241 -3.03 1.17 6.13
N PRO A 242 -1.98 0.46 5.66
CA PRO A 242 -1.27 -0.46 6.53
C PRO A 242 -0.64 0.24 7.75
N ILE A 243 -0.18 1.50 7.64
CA ILE A 243 0.36 2.25 8.79
C ILE A 243 -0.75 2.56 9.81
N ILE A 244 -1.93 2.96 9.35
CA ILE A 244 -3.12 3.11 10.21
C ILE A 244 -3.48 1.78 10.88
N GLY A 245 -3.41 0.67 10.14
CA GLY A 245 -3.62 -0.68 10.67
C GLY A 245 -2.59 -1.07 11.73
N MET A 246 -1.30 -0.80 11.50
CA MET A 246 -0.24 -1.03 12.50
C MET A 246 -0.49 -0.23 13.79
N ALA A 247 -0.88 1.03 13.66
CA ALA A 247 -1.20 1.86 14.82
C ALA A 247 -2.47 1.38 15.54
N THR A 248 -3.45 0.83 14.82
CA THR A 248 -4.63 0.16 15.40
C THR A 248 -4.20 -1.10 16.18
N GLY A 249 -3.32 -1.93 15.61
CA GLY A 249 -2.77 -3.11 16.29
C GLY A 249 -1.94 -2.76 17.53
N ALA A 250 -1.17 -1.67 17.47
CA ALA A 250 -0.45 -1.13 18.63
C ALA A 250 -1.42 -0.67 19.73
N TYR A 251 -2.53 -0.02 19.35
CA TYR A 251 -3.58 0.41 20.29
C TYR A 251 -4.20 -0.80 21.00
N ASP A 252 -4.62 -1.82 20.29
CA ASP A 252 -5.21 -3.03 20.84
C ASP A 252 -4.23 -3.73 21.79
N ALA A 253 -2.98 -3.90 21.38
CA ALA A 253 -1.93 -4.52 22.17
C ALA A 253 -1.60 -3.71 23.43
N HIS A 254 -1.58 -2.37 23.30
CA HIS A 254 -1.35 -1.47 24.44
C HIS A 254 -2.47 -1.55 25.46
N VAL A 255 -3.74 -1.48 25.04
CA VAL A 255 -4.90 -1.59 25.93
C VAL A 255 -4.89 -2.91 26.67
N ALA A 256 -4.67 -4.04 25.96
CA ALA A 256 -4.58 -5.35 26.58
C ALA A 256 -3.45 -5.42 27.63
N TYR A 257 -2.25 -4.89 27.27
CA TYR A 257 -1.10 -4.87 28.18
C TYR A 257 -1.33 -4.01 29.42
N GLN A 258 -1.90 -2.80 29.28
CA GLN A 258 -2.10 -1.88 30.40
C GLN A 258 -3.17 -2.38 31.38
N ARG A 259 -4.15 -3.14 30.95
CA ARG A 259 -5.17 -3.75 31.83
C ARG A 259 -4.55 -4.67 32.87
N GLU A 260 -3.51 -5.39 32.53
CA GLU A 260 -2.85 -6.39 33.40
C GLU A 260 -1.60 -5.84 34.09
N ARG A 261 -1.11 -4.69 33.67
CA ARG A 261 0.17 -4.17 34.14
C ARG A 261 0.09 -3.55 35.54
N VAL A 262 1.01 -3.99 36.41
CA VAL A 262 1.29 -3.36 37.68
C VAL A 262 2.64 -2.64 37.64
N ARG A 263 2.70 -1.39 38.03
CA ARG A 263 3.89 -0.55 38.03
C ARG A 263 4.67 -0.70 39.36
N ALA A 264 5.74 -1.50 39.36
CA ALA A 264 6.57 -1.72 40.56
C ALA A 264 7.18 -0.42 41.06
N ALA A 265 7.63 0.48 40.18
CA ALA A 265 8.22 1.77 40.56
C ALA A 265 7.22 2.76 41.21
N TYR A 266 5.93 2.48 41.14
CA TYR A 266 4.85 3.30 41.73
C TYR A 266 4.05 2.51 42.77
N ILE A 267 4.76 1.76 43.62
CA ILE A 267 4.22 1.07 44.82
C ILE A 267 3.03 0.15 44.45
N GLY A 268 3.10 -0.56 43.32
CA GLY A 268 2.07 -1.51 42.91
C GLY A 268 0.81 -0.88 42.27
N GLN A 269 0.85 0.38 41.86
CA GLN A 269 -0.27 1.00 41.15
C GLN A 269 -0.58 0.25 39.87
N LYS A 270 -1.86 -0.03 39.61
CA LYS A 270 -2.31 -0.57 38.33
C LYS A 270 -2.15 0.48 37.21
N ALA A 271 -1.56 0.10 36.10
CA ALA A 271 -1.32 1.03 35.00
C ALA A 271 -2.62 1.58 34.38
N ALA A 272 -3.69 0.79 34.39
CA ALA A 272 -5.01 1.19 33.88
C ALA A 272 -5.67 2.30 34.75
N GLU A 273 -5.24 2.48 35.99
CA GLU A 273 -5.76 3.50 36.93
C GLU A 273 -4.98 4.83 36.84
N ASP A 274 -3.91 4.88 36.01
CA ASP A 274 -3.14 6.10 35.82
C ASP A 274 -3.88 7.10 34.90
N PRO A 275 -4.29 8.28 35.41
CA PRO A 275 -5.03 9.27 34.62
C PRO A 275 -4.23 9.79 33.43
N HIS A 276 -2.89 9.87 33.53
CA HIS A 276 -2.05 10.27 32.39
C HIS A 276 -2.02 9.20 31.31
N GLY A 277 -2.05 7.92 31.66
CA GLY A 277 -2.19 6.80 30.72
C GLY A 277 -3.55 6.83 30.03
N GLN A 278 -4.62 7.14 30.77
CA GLN A 278 -5.98 7.26 30.20
C GLN A 278 -6.08 8.40 29.18
N VAL A 279 -5.46 9.55 29.44
CA VAL A 279 -5.41 10.67 28.48
C VAL A 279 -4.69 10.26 27.20
N ARG A 280 -3.53 9.59 27.29
CA ARG A 280 -2.77 9.13 26.10
C ARG A 280 -3.53 8.13 25.24
N ILE A 281 -4.30 7.23 25.87
CA ILE A 281 -5.18 6.30 25.13
C ILE A 281 -6.27 7.06 24.40
N ALA A 282 -6.91 8.06 25.02
CA ALA A 282 -7.94 8.87 24.39
C ALA A 282 -7.40 9.69 23.20
N GLU A 283 -6.23 10.30 23.36
CA GLU A 283 -5.55 11.02 22.26
C GLU A 283 -5.21 10.07 21.11
N ALA A 284 -4.61 8.90 21.39
CA ALA A 284 -4.27 7.93 20.35
C ALA A 284 -5.52 7.42 19.60
N ALA A 285 -6.61 7.14 20.30
CA ALA A 285 -7.89 6.76 19.69
C ALA A 285 -8.42 7.86 18.77
N GLY A 286 -8.41 9.13 19.23
CA GLY A 286 -8.84 10.28 18.42
C GLY A 286 -8.02 10.46 17.15
N GLU A 287 -6.69 10.31 17.22
CA GLU A 287 -5.82 10.38 16.03
C GLU A 287 -6.15 9.27 15.03
N LEU A 288 -6.40 8.04 15.49
CA LEU A 288 -6.75 6.91 14.63
C LEU A 288 -8.13 7.08 13.97
N ASP A 289 -9.12 7.58 14.73
CA ASP A 289 -10.45 7.85 14.19
C ASP A 289 -10.41 8.93 13.11
N LEU A 290 -9.72 10.04 13.37
CA LEU A 290 -9.58 11.13 12.39
C LEU A 290 -8.86 10.66 11.12
N ALA A 291 -7.80 9.86 11.26
CA ALA A 291 -7.09 9.29 10.12
C ALA A 291 -8.02 8.42 9.25
N TRP A 292 -8.82 7.56 9.88
CA TRP A 292 -9.71 6.66 9.16
C TRP A 292 -10.92 7.37 8.55
N LEU A 293 -11.54 8.29 9.25
CA LEU A 293 -12.64 9.12 8.72
C LEU A 293 -12.24 9.89 7.47
N ALA A 294 -10.97 10.33 7.37
CA ALA A 294 -10.46 10.98 6.16
C ALA A 294 -10.34 10.00 5.00
N VAL A 295 -9.94 8.73 5.23
CA VAL A 295 -9.93 7.66 4.22
C VAL A 295 -11.36 7.42 3.71
N GLU A 296 -12.31 7.19 4.62
CA GLU A 296 -13.71 6.91 4.28
C GLU A 296 -14.31 8.04 3.45
N ARG A 297 -14.24 9.27 3.91
CA ARG A 297 -14.74 10.44 3.18
C ARG A 297 -14.16 10.53 1.76
N ASN A 298 -12.83 10.43 1.65
CA ASN A 298 -12.17 10.65 0.37
C ASN A 298 -12.48 9.52 -0.62
N MET A 299 -12.50 8.26 -0.18
CA MET A 299 -12.82 7.14 -1.07
C MET A 299 -14.30 7.16 -1.49
N THR A 300 -15.22 7.47 -0.58
CA THR A 300 -16.65 7.59 -0.89
C THR A 300 -16.89 8.67 -1.94
N GLU A 301 -16.38 9.90 -1.74
CA GLU A 301 -16.56 11.01 -2.69
C GLU A 301 -15.94 10.73 -4.05
N LEU A 302 -14.73 10.14 -4.08
CA LEU A 302 -14.08 9.74 -5.34
C LEU A 302 -14.92 8.73 -6.12
N MET A 303 -15.50 7.73 -5.44
CA MET A 303 -16.35 6.72 -6.07
C MET A 303 -17.70 7.29 -6.52
N GLU A 304 -18.30 8.19 -5.76
CA GLU A 304 -19.54 8.89 -6.15
C GLU A 304 -19.34 9.66 -7.47
N LEU A 305 -18.27 10.46 -7.58
CA LEU A 305 -17.93 11.19 -8.80
C LEU A 305 -17.62 10.24 -9.97
N ALA A 306 -16.86 9.16 -9.72
CA ALA A 306 -16.54 8.18 -10.75
C ALA A 306 -17.80 7.48 -11.28
N ARG A 307 -18.77 7.12 -10.41
CA ARG A 307 -20.08 6.55 -10.81
C ARG A 307 -20.93 7.53 -11.60
N ALA A 308 -20.90 8.80 -11.22
CA ALA A 308 -21.60 9.86 -11.96
C ALA A 308 -20.93 10.15 -13.33
N GLY A 309 -19.78 9.56 -13.64
CA GLY A 309 -19.00 9.87 -14.83
C GLY A 309 -18.36 11.26 -14.78
N GLU A 310 -18.29 11.88 -13.62
CA GLU A 310 -17.76 13.21 -13.43
C GLU A 310 -16.22 13.18 -13.35
N LYS A 311 -15.61 14.26 -13.84
CA LYS A 311 -14.15 14.41 -13.79
C LYS A 311 -13.69 14.71 -12.37
N ILE A 312 -12.83 13.88 -11.81
CA ILE A 312 -12.15 14.12 -10.54
C ILE A 312 -11.10 15.22 -10.73
N ARG A 313 -11.45 16.45 -10.29
CA ARG A 313 -10.66 17.67 -10.53
C ARG A 313 -9.44 17.75 -9.61
N ILE A 314 -8.44 18.50 -10.02
CA ILE A 314 -7.17 18.69 -9.29
C ILE A 314 -7.36 19.14 -7.82
N PRO A 315 -8.25 20.10 -7.47
CA PRO A 315 -8.45 20.48 -6.07
C PRO A 315 -8.84 19.29 -5.16
N LEU A 316 -9.68 18.37 -5.64
CA LEU A 316 -10.04 17.18 -4.88
C LEU A 316 -8.83 16.23 -4.75
N ARG A 317 -8.07 16.00 -5.82
CA ARG A 317 -6.87 15.15 -5.78
C ARG A 317 -5.84 15.72 -4.79
N LEU A 318 -5.62 17.02 -4.75
CA LEU A 318 -4.76 17.71 -3.79
C LEU A 318 -5.24 17.50 -2.34
N ARG A 319 -6.55 17.65 -2.10
CA ARG A 319 -7.14 17.38 -0.79
C ARG A 319 -6.90 15.92 -0.36
N VAL A 320 -7.14 14.98 -1.26
CA VAL A 320 -6.93 13.55 -1.01
C VAL A 320 -5.47 13.26 -0.62
N ARG A 321 -4.51 13.84 -1.33
CA ARG A 321 -3.08 13.70 -1.01
C ARG A 321 -2.71 14.36 0.32
N ARG A 322 -3.22 15.56 0.59
CA ARG A 322 -3.06 16.24 1.90
C ARG A 322 -3.54 15.35 3.04
N ASP A 323 -4.74 14.81 2.92
CA ASP A 323 -5.36 14.00 3.96
C ASP A 323 -4.63 12.66 4.15
N GLN A 324 -4.12 12.09 3.07
CA GLN A 324 -3.34 10.88 3.11
C GLN A 324 -2.06 11.04 3.95
N VAL A 325 -1.24 12.07 3.69
CA VAL A 325 -0.01 12.29 4.47
C VAL A 325 -0.31 12.74 5.90
N ARG A 326 -1.42 13.46 6.12
CA ARG A 326 -1.90 13.79 7.47
C ARG A 326 -2.33 12.54 8.23
N GLY A 327 -3.06 11.62 7.59
CA GLY A 327 -3.45 10.35 8.20
C GLY A 327 -2.25 9.48 8.58
N THR A 328 -1.20 9.45 7.74
CA THR A 328 0.08 8.83 8.11
C THR A 328 0.67 9.48 9.37
N GLY A 329 0.73 10.81 9.43
CA GLY A 329 1.25 11.54 10.59
C GLY A 329 0.44 11.28 11.87
N GLN A 330 -0.88 11.19 11.77
CA GLN A 330 -1.77 10.85 12.88
C GLN A 330 -1.53 9.44 13.41
N ALA A 331 -1.39 8.45 12.51
CA ALA A 331 -1.08 7.07 12.89
C ALA A 331 0.28 6.97 13.61
N ILE A 332 1.32 7.70 13.14
CA ILE A 332 2.63 7.75 13.81
C ILE A 332 2.50 8.39 15.20
N ARG A 333 1.79 9.50 15.31
CA ARG A 333 1.55 10.15 16.61
C ARG A 333 0.84 9.20 17.59
N ALA A 334 -0.17 8.48 17.14
CA ALA A 334 -0.87 7.50 17.95
C ALA A 334 0.08 6.39 18.46
N VAL A 335 0.88 5.80 17.58
CA VAL A 335 1.80 4.73 17.97
C VAL A 335 2.91 5.20 18.90
N ASP A 336 3.39 6.44 18.76
CA ASP A 336 4.38 7.04 19.66
C ASP A 336 3.82 7.22 21.07
N LEU A 337 2.62 7.82 21.22
CA LEU A 337 1.93 7.97 22.50
C LEU A 337 1.76 6.63 23.23
N LEU A 338 1.38 5.59 22.50
CA LEU A 338 1.17 4.25 23.06
C LEU A 338 2.49 3.57 23.44
N PHE A 339 3.53 3.69 22.60
CA PHE A 339 4.85 3.12 22.85
C PHE A 339 5.50 3.73 24.09
N GLU A 340 5.54 5.07 24.21
CA GLU A 340 6.07 5.78 25.37
C GLU A 340 5.36 5.37 26.66
N ASN A 341 4.03 5.26 26.64
CA ASN A 341 3.25 4.87 27.82
C ASN A 341 3.39 3.39 28.19
N SER A 342 3.90 2.54 27.29
CA SER A 342 4.12 1.11 27.53
C SER A 342 5.33 0.84 28.44
N GLY A 343 6.26 1.80 28.55
CA GLY A 343 7.43 1.73 29.41
C GLY A 343 8.46 0.69 28.99
N GLY A 344 9.53 0.49 29.76
CA GLY A 344 10.72 -0.27 29.37
C GLY A 344 10.49 -1.73 28.97
N ARG A 345 9.43 -2.38 29.42
CA ARG A 345 9.12 -3.77 29.00
C ARG A 345 8.69 -3.85 27.54
N ALA A 346 8.15 -2.76 26.99
CA ALA A 346 7.78 -2.70 25.58
C ALA A 346 8.99 -2.76 24.63
N LEU A 347 10.20 -2.47 25.13
CA LEU A 347 11.44 -2.55 24.36
C LEU A 347 11.89 -3.98 24.02
N LYS A 348 11.36 -4.99 24.74
CA LYS A 348 11.76 -6.38 24.50
C LYS A 348 11.36 -6.82 23.10
N THR A 349 12.32 -7.41 22.36
CA THR A 349 12.04 -8.10 21.11
C THR A 349 10.99 -9.18 21.31
N GLY A 350 10.12 -9.41 20.34
CA GLY A 350 9.00 -10.32 20.48
C GLY A 350 7.72 -9.69 21.06
N THR A 351 7.77 -8.48 21.67
CA THR A 351 6.54 -7.80 22.05
C THR A 351 5.86 -7.14 20.85
N PRO A 352 4.51 -7.18 20.74
CA PRO A 352 3.83 -6.63 19.57
C PRO A 352 3.97 -5.09 19.49
N ILE A 353 3.98 -4.37 20.61
CA ILE A 353 3.97 -2.90 20.64
C ILE A 353 5.22 -2.33 19.94
N GLN A 354 6.42 -2.79 20.28
CA GLN A 354 7.65 -2.31 19.64
C GLN A 354 7.74 -2.73 18.16
N ARG A 355 7.17 -3.88 17.78
CA ARG A 355 7.15 -4.31 16.39
C ARG A 355 6.26 -3.37 15.56
N PHE A 356 5.04 -3.09 16.00
CA PHE A 356 4.17 -2.13 15.36
C PHE A 356 4.78 -0.73 15.27
N TRP A 357 5.47 -0.29 16.34
CA TRP A 357 6.15 0.99 16.34
C TRP A 357 7.25 1.05 15.27
N ARG A 358 8.12 0.05 15.18
CA ARG A 358 9.19 -0.02 14.18
C ARG A 358 8.62 -0.12 12.75
N ASP A 359 7.61 -0.96 12.56
CA ASP A 359 6.99 -1.18 11.25
C ASP A 359 6.27 0.10 10.76
N ALA A 360 5.53 0.79 11.62
CA ALA A 360 4.88 2.04 11.28
C ALA A 360 5.90 3.14 10.88
N HIS A 361 7.00 3.27 11.63
CA HIS A 361 8.07 4.23 11.32
C HIS A 361 8.82 3.86 10.03
N ALA A 362 9.05 2.58 9.77
CA ALA A 362 9.60 2.14 8.49
C ALA A 362 8.66 2.47 7.32
N GLY A 363 7.34 2.26 7.47
CA GLY A 363 6.35 2.64 6.45
C GLY A 363 6.25 4.17 6.25
N ARG A 364 6.47 4.95 7.32
CA ARG A 364 6.40 6.41 7.28
C ARG A 364 7.39 7.04 6.31
N VAL A 365 8.56 6.45 6.12
CA VAL A 365 9.62 6.99 5.26
C VAL A 365 9.45 6.64 3.77
N HIS A 366 8.40 5.94 3.39
CA HIS A 366 8.09 5.71 1.99
C HIS A 366 7.85 7.03 1.25
N ALA A 367 8.40 7.18 0.04
CA ALA A 367 8.39 8.44 -0.73
C ALA A 367 6.99 9.06 -0.90
N ILE A 368 5.94 8.23 -1.03
CA ILE A 368 4.57 8.73 -1.16
C ILE A 368 4.02 9.34 0.15
N ASN A 369 4.66 9.08 1.27
CA ASN A 369 4.30 9.63 2.58
C ASN A 369 5.05 10.92 2.92
N ASP A 370 5.80 11.50 1.96
CA ASP A 370 6.48 12.80 2.13
C ASP A 370 5.44 13.93 2.34
N PRO A 371 5.33 14.48 3.57
CA PRO A 371 4.31 15.48 3.86
C PRO A 371 4.65 16.83 3.25
N GLU A 372 5.94 17.20 3.16
CA GLU A 372 6.37 18.50 2.68
C GLU A 372 5.95 18.68 1.23
N ARG A 373 6.15 17.67 0.39
CA ARG A 373 5.72 17.70 -1.03
C ARG A 373 4.20 17.75 -1.18
N ALA A 374 3.49 16.89 -0.49
CA ALA A 374 2.03 16.82 -0.61
C ALA A 374 1.33 18.07 -0.04
N LEU A 375 1.78 18.57 1.11
CA LEU A 375 1.22 19.78 1.73
C LEU A 375 1.58 21.05 0.95
N SER A 376 2.80 21.13 0.42
CA SER A 376 3.20 22.24 -0.48
C SER A 376 2.35 22.26 -1.74
N ALA A 377 2.14 21.08 -2.39
CA ALA A 377 1.29 21.00 -3.58
C ALA A 377 -0.15 21.46 -3.29
N PHE A 378 -0.72 21.04 -2.14
CA PHE A 378 -2.03 21.51 -1.70
C PHE A 378 -2.06 23.04 -1.51
N GLY A 379 -1.09 23.61 -0.78
CA GLY A 379 -0.99 25.05 -0.55
C GLY A 379 -0.85 25.86 -1.86
N ARG A 380 -0.07 25.34 -2.82
CA ARG A 380 0.01 25.95 -4.16
C ARG A 380 -1.34 25.98 -4.87
N GLY A 381 -2.10 24.86 -4.80
CA GLY A 381 -3.45 24.82 -5.36
C GLY A 381 -4.40 25.83 -4.74
N GLU A 382 -4.38 26.00 -3.41
CA GLU A 382 -5.19 27.00 -2.70
C GLU A 382 -4.83 28.46 -3.09
N PHE A 383 -3.56 28.72 -3.40
CA PHE A 383 -3.11 30.03 -3.90
C PHE A 383 -3.29 30.21 -5.41
N GLY A 384 -3.87 29.25 -6.12
CA GLY A 384 -4.06 29.32 -7.58
C GLY A 384 -2.74 29.22 -8.38
N LEU A 385 -1.68 28.71 -7.78
CA LEU A 385 -0.39 28.49 -8.43
C LEU A 385 -0.38 27.15 -9.18
N GLU A 386 0.48 27.03 -10.19
CA GLU A 386 0.68 25.78 -10.90
C GLU A 386 1.14 24.66 -9.96
N VAL A 387 0.51 23.51 -10.06
CA VAL A 387 0.87 22.32 -9.28
C VAL A 387 1.96 21.55 -10.02
N PRO A 388 3.07 21.18 -9.34
CA PRO A 388 4.17 20.46 -9.97
C PRO A 388 3.73 19.13 -10.56
N PRO A 389 4.26 18.70 -11.71
CA PRO A 389 3.91 17.41 -12.34
C PRO A 389 4.23 16.19 -11.46
N ASP A 390 5.21 16.32 -10.57
CA ASP A 390 5.66 15.28 -9.63
C ASP A 390 4.85 15.22 -8.33
N ALA A 391 3.74 15.98 -8.23
CA ALA A 391 2.86 15.97 -7.05
C ALA A 391 2.13 14.64 -6.81
N MET A 392 2.22 13.69 -7.73
CA MET A 392 1.64 12.33 -7.65
C MET A 392 0.14 12.36 -7.28
N LEU A 393 -0.67 13.11 -8.04
CA LEU A 393 -2.11 13.33 -7.81
C LEU A 393 -3.01 12.28 -8.44
#